data_cc1cc2e61bc716a560257aa363e8a36f
#
_entry.id   cc1cc2e61bc716a560257aa363e8a36f
#
_cell.length_a   1.000
_cell.length_b   1.000
_cell.length_c   1.000
_cell.angle_alpha   90.00
_cell.angle_beta   90.00
_cell.angle_gamma   90.00
#
_symmetry.space_group_name_H-M   'P 1'
#
loop_
_entity.id
_entity.type
_entity.pdbx_description
1 polymer ?
#
loop_
_entity_poly.entity_id
_entity_poly.type
_entity_poly.pdbx_seq_one_letter_code
_entity_poly.pdbx_strand_id
1 'polypeptide(L)'
;MPKWFNTAGPCKADIHYMLSPTARIPALVPLIAQQNYFVIHAPRQVGKTTAMLALAQELTASGEYTAVMVSVEVGAAFPEQPDIAEGAILGTWRSAIEHWLPAELHPTEYPAGMEGQKISQFLSLWAKTSPRPLVIFIDEIDSLQDQTLISILRQLRDGYPRRPQGFPYSLGLIGMRDVRDYKVASGGSERLNTASPFNIKVRSFTLGNFSFEDVKNLYQQHTELTGQTFLPEAVEQAFYLTDGQPWLVNALAKEVTEYLATDVNIPITVDCINQAKEILIQRQDTHLDSLAERLREERVKAIIQPILAGQDLPDVPNDDIRYLLDLGLCKNGNQGL
;
A
#
# COMPACT_ATOMS: atom_id res chain seq x y z
N MET A 1 -2.28 16.58 -22.78
CA MET A 1 -2.66 17.46 -21.65
C MET A 1 -1.46 17.64 -20.77
N PRO A 2 -1.28 18.78 -20.08
CA PRO A 2 -0.19 18.91 -19.12
C PRO A 2 -0.35 17.87 -18.01
N LYS A 3 0.75 17.23 -17.60
CA LYS A 3 0.77 16.34 -16.43
C LYS A 3 0.95 17.17 -15.16
N TRP A 4 0.57 16.57 -14.02
CA TRP A 4 0.75 17.18 -12.70
C TRP A 4 1.23 16.16 -11.66
N PHE A 5 1.73 16.65 -10.51
CA PHE A 5 2.13 15.82 -9.37
C PHE A 5 0.89 15.40 -8.57
N ASN A 6 0.68 14.08 -8.45
CA ASN A 6 -0.53 13.54 -7.83
C ASN A 6 -0.40 13.41 -6.31
N THR A 7 -1.40 13.91 -5.58
CA THR A 7 -1.49 13.81 -4.11
C THR A 7 -2.75 13.08 -3.64
N ALA A 8 -3.59 12.57 -4.56
CA ALA A 8 -4.86 11.92 -4.21
C ALA A 8 -5.13 10.70 -5.08
N GLY A 9 -5.41 9.57 -4.45
CA GLY A 9 -5.71 8.31 -5.14
C GLY A 9 -4.51 7.72 -5.92
N PRO A 10 -4.72 6.62 -6.66
CA PRO A 10 -3.69 5.99 -7.48
C PRO A 10 -3.20 6.88 -8.61
N CYS A 11 -1.89 6.84 -8.88
CA CYS A 11 -1.31 7.56 -10.02
C CYS A 11 -1.74 6.92 -11.36
N LYS A 12 -1.86 7.77 -12.38
CA LYS A 12 -2.17 7.39 -13.78
C LYS A 12 -1.11 7.98 -14.68
N ALA A 13 -0.46 7.14 -15.47
CA ALA A 13 0.72 7.52 -16.28
C ALA A 13 0.42 8.51 -17.42
N ASP A 14 -0.83 8.56 -17.88
CA ASP A 14 -1.30 9.48 -18.93
C ASP A 14 -1.44 10.93 -18.47
N ILE A 15 -1.73 11.15 -17.18
CA ILE A 15 -2.04 12.48 -16.63
C ILE A 15 -1.14 12.91 -15.46
N HIS A 16 -0.39 11.99 -14.84
CA HIS A 16 0.47 12.30 -13.70
C HIS A 16 1.95 12.11 -14.06
N TYR A 17 2.83 12.89 -13.43
CA TYR A 17 4.24 12.54 -13.34
C TYR A 17 4.36 11.28 -12.48
N MET A 18 5.01 10.24 -13.00
CA MET A 18 5.02 8.94 -12.36
C MET A 18 6.26 8.14 -12.71
N LEU A 19 6.87 7.53 -11.72
CA LEU A 19 7.90 6.53 -11.93
C LEU A 19 7.26 5.18 -12.26
N SER A 20 8.02 4.26 -12.88
CA SER A 20 7.52 2.89 -13.09
C SER A 20 7.20 2.24 -11.74
N PRO A 21 5.92 1.95 -11.43
CA PRO A 21 5.56 1.45 -10.10
C PRO A 21 6.13 0.07 -9.83
N THR A 22 6.22 -0.77 -10.86
CA THR A 22 6.69 -2.16 -10.79
C THR A 22 8.20 -2.28 -10.64
N ALA A 23 8.96 -1.25 -11.10
CA ALA A 23 10.41 -1.20 -10.89
C ALA A 23 10.81 -1.21 -9.40
N ARG A 24 9.92 -0.78 -8.50
CA ARG A 24 10.14 -0.78 -7.04
C ARG A 24 9.90 -2.14 -6.38
N ILE A 25 9.34 -3.09 -7.11
CA ILE A 25 8.92 -4.40 -6.60
C ILE A 25 9.37 -5.56 -7.51
N PRO A 26 10.60 -5.56 -8.04
CA PRO A 26 11.06 -6.55 -9.03
C PRO A 26 11.04 -7.98 -8.47
N ALA A 27 11.12 -8.13 -7.15
CA ALA A 27 11.10 -9.43 -6.49
C ALA A 27 9.73 -10.14 -6.52
N LEU A 28 8.63 -9.44 -6.86
CA LEU A 28 7.29 -10.04 -6.82
C LEU A 28 7.02 -10.95 -8.02
N VAL A 29 7.48 -10.61 -9.21
CA VAL A 29 7.25 -11.42 -10.42
C VAL A 29 7.80 -12.84 -10.27
N PRO A 30 9.05 -13.06 -9.81
CA PRO A 30 9.54 -14.41 -9.52
C PRO A 30 8.72 -15.17 -8.47
N LEU A 31 8.22 -14.49 -7.44
CA LEU A 31 7.37 -15.13 -6.42
C LEU A 31 6.03 -15.58 -6.99
N ILE A 32 5.43 -14.75 -7.84
CA ILE A 32 4.18 -15.10 -8.53
C ILE A 32 4.41 -16.32 -9.41
N ALA A 33 5.48 -16.33 -10.21
CA ALA A 33 5.83 -17.47 -11.06
C ALA A 33 6.06 -18.77 -10.27
N GLN A 34 6.52 -18.67 -9.02
CA GLN A 34 6.69 -19.79 -8.08
C GLN A 34 5.42 -20.16 -7.30
N GLN A 35 4.26 -19.60 -7.63
CA GLN A 35 2.99 -19.85 -6.95
C GLN A 35 2.98 -19.46 -5.46
N ASN A 36 3.78 -18.49 -5.08
CA ASN A 36 3.90 -18.11 -3.68
C ASN A 36 2.80 -17.13 -3.26
N TYR A 37 2.43 -17.22 -1.98
CA TYR A 37 1.63 -16.22 -1.29
C TYR A 37 2.56 -15.32 -0.50
N PHE A 38 2.32 -14.02 -0.53
CA PHE A 38 3.19 -13.02 0.09
C PHE A 38 2.39 -11.88 0.72
N VAL A 39 3.08 -11.07 1.51
CA VAL A 39 2.53 -9.86 2.12
C VAL A 39 3.35 -8.66 1.67
N ILE A 40 2.68 -7.58 1.33
CA ILE A 40 3.27 -6.28 1.07
C ILE A 40 2.77 -5.33 2.13
N HIS A 41 3.66 -4.75 2.87
CA HIS A 41 3.31 -3.74 3.86
C HIS A 41 4.18 -2.49 3.70
N ALA A 42 3.61 -1.36 4.03
CA ALA A 42 4.32 -0.08 4.06
C ALA A 42 3.42 0.98 4.69
N PRO A 43 3.97 2.11 5.13
CA PRO A 43 3.20 3.27 5.56
C PRO A 43 2.14 3.69 4.55
N ARG A 44 1.20 4.52 4.97
CA ARG A 44 0.22 5.12 4.04
C ARG A 44 0.94 5.96 2.98
N GLN A 45 0.32 6.05 1.80
CA GLN A 45 0.70 6.97 0.71
C GLN A 45 2.13 6.78 0.15
N VAL A 46 2.72 5.60 0.31
CA VAL A 46 3.98 5.22 -0.36
C VAL A 46 3.77 4.63 -1.76
N GLY A 47 2.52 4.53 -2.22
CA GLY A 47 2.17 4.05 -3.57
C GLY A 47 1.92 2.55 -3.67
N LYS A 48 1.55 1.85 -2.58
CA LYS A 48 1.19 0.41 -2.59
C LYS A 48 0.13 0.09 -3.64
N THR A 49 -1.02 0.75 -3.53
CA THR A 49 -2.16 0.57 -4.45
C THR A 49 -1.77 0.84 -5.90
N THR A 50 -1.03 1.92 -6.17
CA THR A 50 -0.53 2.23 -7.52
C THR A 50 0.36 1.12 -8.07
N ALA A 51 1.30 0.61 -7.25
CA ALA A 51 2.22 -0.45 -7.69
C ALA A 51 1.50 -1.77 -7.95
N MET A 52 0.52 -2.13 -7.11
CA MET A 52 -0.22 -3.39 -7.27
C MET A 52 -1.22 -3.36 -8.42
N LEU A 53 -1.89 -2.22 -8.64
CA LEU A 53 -2.73 -2.02 -9.84
C LEU A 53 -1.90 -2.16 -11.11
N ALA A 54 -0.75 -1.48 -11.18
CA ALA A 54 0.14 -1.57 -12.34
C ALA A 54 0.63 -3.02 -12.56
N LEU A 55 1.05 -3.72 -11.50
CA LEU A 55 1.49 -5.10 -11.61
C LEU A 55 0.36 -6.03 -12.08
N ALA A 56 -0.86 -5.86 -11.56
CA ALA A 56 -2.01 -6.64 -12.00
C ALA A 56 -2.29 -6.42 -13.51
N GLN A 57 -2.23 -5.17 -13.97
CA GLN A 57 -2.41 -4.83 -15.38
C GLN A 57 -1.31 -5.42 -16.26
N GLU A 58 -0.04 -5.30 -15.87
CA GLU A 58 1.10 -5.86 -16.60
C GLU A 58 1.01 -7.39 -16.71
N LEU A 59 0.69 -8.09 -15.61
CA LEU A 59 0.50 -9.55 -15.59
C LEU A 59 -0.67 -9.99 -16.48
N THR A 60 -1.77 -9.24 -16.50
CA THR A 60 -2.91 -9.55 -17.36
C THR A 60 -2.59 -9.25 -18.83
N ALA A 61 -1.92 -8.14 -19.11
CA ALA A 61 -1.51 -7.74 -20.45
C ALA A 61 -0.47 -8.70 -21.08
N SER A 62 0.36 -9.34 -20.24
CA SER A 62 1.30 -10.38 -20.74
C SER A 62 0.61 -11.57 -21.39
N GLY A 63 -0.67 -11.79 -21.08
CA GLY A 63 -1.42 -12.95 -21.55
C GLY A 63 -1.19 -14.22 -20.74
N GLU A 64 -0.30 -14.22 -19.76
CA GLU A 64 0.07 -15.39 -18.97
C GLU A 64 -0.83 -15.59 -17.75
N TYR A 65 -1.41 -14.52 -17.21
CA TYR A 65 -2.20 -14.54 -15.97
C TYR A 65 -3.54 -13.83 -16.13
N THR A 66 -4.49 -14.21 -15.27
CA THR A 66 -5.64 -13.39 -14.90
C THR A 66 -5.30 -12.73 -13.57
N ALA A 67 -4.95 -11.45 -13.57
CA ALA A 67 -4.47 -10.77 -12.39
C ALA A 67 -5.33 -9.54 -12.06
N VAL A 68 -5.79 -9.42 -10.80
CA VAL A 68 -6.61 -8.30 -10.35
C VAL A 68 -6.25 -7.89 -8.94
N MET A 69 -6.38 -6.59 -8.66
CA MET A 69 -6.36 -6.05 -7.31
C MET A 69 -7.80 -5.78 -6.85
N VAL A 70 -8.11 -6.23 -5.65
CA VAL A 70 -9.41 -6.08 -4.98
C VAL A 70 -9.21 -5.57 -3.56
N SER A 71 -10.21 -4.87 -3.01
CA SER A 71 -10.15 -4.34 -1.64
C SER A 71 -11.09 -5.10 -0.71
N VAL A 72 -10.71 -5.18 0.58
CA VAL A 72 -11.57 -5.72 1.64
C VAL A 72 -12.04 -4.64 2.61
N GLU A 73 -11.72 -3.37 2.35
CA GLU A 73 -11.98 -2.24 3.24
C GLU A 73 -13.46 -2.14 3.67
N VAL A 74 -14.39 -2.40 2.75
CA VAL A 74 -15.83 -2.36 3.03
C VAL A 74 -16.24 -3.33 4.15
N GLY A 75 -15.49 -4.39 4.37
CA GLY A 75 -15.70 -5.36 5.45
C GLY A 75 -15.40 -4.80 6.84
N ALA A 76 -14.67 -3.69 6.94
CA ALA A 76 -14.34 -3.03 8.21
C ALA A 76 -15.58 -2.56 8.99
N ALA A 77 -16.70 -2.34 8.31
CA ALA A 77 -17.98 -1.99 8.93
C ALA A 77 -18.62 -3.15 9.73
N PHE A 78 -18.11 -4.39 9.58
CA PHE A 78 -18.72 -5.61 10.12
C PHE A 78 -17.69 -6.50 10.83
N PRO A 79 -16.98 -6.02 11.87
CA PRO A 79 -15.86 -6.74 12.48
C PRO A 79 -16.29 -8.08 13.11
N GLU A 80 -17.47 -8.14 13.74
CA GLU A 80 -18.03 -9.31 14.39
C GLU A 80 -19.06 -10.09 13.56
N GLN A 81 -19.25 -9.69 12.27
CA GLN A 81 -20.25 -10.27 11.39
C GLN A 81 -19.60 -10.71 10.06
N PRO A 82 -18.76 -11.75 10.09
CA PRO A 82 -17.98 -12.16 8.91
C PRO A 82 -18.85 -12.43 7.68
N ASP A 83 -20.02 -12.96 7.87
CA ASP A 83 -20.93 -13.34 6.80
C ASP A 83 -21.50 -12.15 6.03
N ILE A 84 -21.82 -11.06 6.72
CA ILE A 84 -22.24 -9.79 6.12
C ILE A 84 -21.03 -9.13 5.45
N ALA A 85 -19.88 -9.12 6.12
CA ALA A 85 -18.63 -8.59 5.59
C ALA A 85 -18.24 -9.27 4.28
N GLU A 86 -18.26 -10.60 4.22
CA GLU A 86 -17.96 -11.39 3.02
C GLU A 86 -18.89 -11.03 1.85
N GLY A 87 -20.18 -10.85 2.11
CA GLY A 87 -21.13 -10.40 1.10
C GLY A 87 -20.83 -9.01 0.54
N ALA A 88 -20.53 -8.06 1.42
CA ALA A 88 -20.16 -6.69 1.03
C ALA A 88 -18.83 -6.68 0.23
N ILE A 89 -17.82 -7.42 0.70
CA ILE A 89 -16.53 -7.57 0.03
C ILE A 89 -16.69 -8.15 -1.37
N LEU A 90 -17.44 -9.23 -1.54
CA LEU A 90 -17.68 -9.84 -2.85
C LEU A 90 -18.43 -8.92 -3.81
N GLY A 91 -19.34 -8.09 -3.30
CA GLY A 91 -19.98 -7.04 -4.10
C GLY A 91 -18.97 -6.01 -4.64
N THR A 92 -18.05 -5.57 -3.80
CA THR A 92 -16.96 -4.66 -4.21
C THR A 92 -15.99 -5.34 -5.18
N TRP A 93 -15.65 -6.62 -4.95
CA TRP A 93 -14.79 -7.39 -5.85
C TRP A 93 -15.41 -7.54 -7.22
N ARG A 94 -16.70 -7.79 -7.30
CA ARG A 94 -17.43 -7.86 -8.57
C ARG A 94 -17.24 -6.59 -9.38
N SER A 95 -17.46 -5.43 -8.76
CA SER A 95 -17.29 -4.13 -9.44
C SER A 95 -15.83 -3.91 -9.88
N ALA A 96 -14.84 -4.29 -9.08
CA ALA A 96 -13.44 -4.18 -9.44
C ALA A 96 -13.07 -5.10 -10.62
N ILE A 97 -13.54 -6.35 -10.61
CA ILE A 97 -13.33 -7.32 -11.69
C ILE A 97 -13.93 -6.81 -13.00
N GLU A 98 -15.17 -6.34 -12.97
CA GLU A 98 -15.88 -5.80 -14.13
C GLU A 98 -15.18 -4.54 -14.69
N HIS A 99 -14.51 -3.76 -13.85
CA HIS A 99 -13.80 -2.54 -14.25
C HIS A 99 -12.39 -2.81 -14.81
N TRP A 100 -11.64 -3.72 -14.18
CA TRP A 100 -10.22 -3.89 -14.47
C TRP A 100 -9.88 -5.01 -15.44
N LEU A 101 -10.74 -6.02 -15.57
CA LEU A 101 -10.47 -7.17 -16.42
C LEU A 101 -11.35 -7.17 -17.66
N PRO A 102 -10.86 -7.68 -18.79
CA PRO A 102 -11.68 -8.00 -19.94
C PRO A 102 -12.71 -9.10 -19.61
N ALA A 103 -13.88 -9.05 -20.24
CA ALA A 103 -15.04 -9.89 -19.90
C ALA A 103 -14.74 -11.42 -19.96
N GLU A 104 -13.88 -11.83 -20.86
CA GLU A 104 -13.46 -13.24 -21.00
C GLU A 104 -12.65 -13.79 -19.82
N LEU A 105 -12.14 -12.90 -18.96
CA LEU A 105 -11.42 -13.26 -17.74
C LEU A 105 -12.28 -13.17 -16.47
N HIS A 106 -13.53 -12.74 -16.58
CA HIS A 106 -14.44 -12.68 -15.45
C HIS A 106 -14.81 -14.09 -14.93
N PRO A 107 -15.14 -14.24 -13.64
CA PRO A 107 -15.70 -15.47 -13.14
C PRO A 107 -17.03 -15.76 -13.85
N THR A 108 -17.29 -17.05 -14.12
CA THR A 108 -18.53 -17.47 -14.83
C THR A 108 -19.78 -17.24 -14.02
N GLU A 109 -19.66 -17.25 -12.69
CA GLU A 109 -20.75 -16.98 -11.75
C GLU A 109 -20.21 -16.45 -10.41
N TYR A 110 -21.11 -15.86 -9.62
CA TYR A 110 -20.85 -15.41 -8.27
C TYR A 110 -21.70 -16.24 -7.32
N PRO A 111 -21.13 -17.33 -6.73
CA PRO A 111 -21.89 -18.21 -5.87
C PRO A 111 -22.39 -17.46 -4.63
N ALA A 112 -23.62 -17.78 -4.19
CA ALA A 112 -24.15 -17.23 -2.94
C ALA A 112 -23.27 -17.61 -1.74
N GLY A 113 -22.63 -18.77 -1.83
CA GLY A 113 -21.71 -19.26 -0.82
C GLY A 113 -22.39 -19.70 0.48
N MET A 114 -21.71 -20.55 1.24
CA MET A 114 -22.11 -20.87 2.62
C MET A 114 -21.54 -19.80 3.56
N GLU A 115 -22.24 -19.55 4.65
CA GLU A 115 -21.79 -18.63 5.69
C GLU A 115 -20.36 -18.97 6.18
N GLY A 116 -19.49 -17.96 6.27
CA GLY A 116 -18.09 -18.12 6.64
C GLY A 116 -17.21 -18.82 5.58
N GLN A 117 -17.70 -18.99 4.36
CA GLN A 117 -16.97 -19.66 3.26
C GLN A 117 -17.13 -18.96 1.91
N LYS A 118 -17.83 -17.82 1.84
CA LYS A 118 -18.17 -17.15 0.58
C LYS A 118 -16.92 -16.77 -0.21
N ILE A 119 -15.90 -16.23 0.44
CA ILE A 119 -14.62 -15.85 -0.19
C ILE A 119 -13.91 -17.07 -0.77
N SER A 120 -13.77 -18.15 0.02
CA SER A 120 -13.06 -19.35 -0.45
C SER A 120 -13.79 -20.05 -1.58
N GLN A 121 -15.14 -20.11 -1.56
CA GLN A 121 -15.93 -20.70 -2.62
C GLN A 121 -15.86 -19.89 -3.91
N PHE A 122 -15.95 -18.56 -3.81
CA PHE A 122 -15.78 -17.65 -4.95
C PHE A 122 -14.40 -17.82 -5.60
N LEU A 123 -13.33 -17.76 -4.81
CA LEU A 123 -11.96 -17.92 -5.31
C LEU A 123 -11.72 -19.30 -5.92
N SER A 124 -12.28 -20.35 -5.31
CA SER A 124 -12.17 -21.72 -5.84
C SER A 124 -12.88 -21.89 -7.18
N LEU A 125 -14.07 -21.32 -7.31
CA LEU A 125 -14.82 -21.37 -8.56
C LEU A 125 -14.07 -20.61 -9.66
N TRP A 126 -13.66 -19.39 -9.37
CA TRP A 126 -12.96 -18.55 -10.34
C TRP A 126 -11.62 -19.17 -10.78
N ALA A 127 -10.82 -19.71 -9.85
CA ALA A 127 -9.57 -20.39 -10.20
C ALA A 127 -9.78 -21.62 -11.13
N LYS A 128 -10.92 -22.35 -10.99
CA LYS A 128 -11.27 -23.47 -11.84
C LYS A 128 -11.76 -23.07 -13.23
N THR A 129 -12.42 -21.95 -13.33
CA THR A 129 -13.08 -21.48 -14.57
C THR A 129 -12.26 -20.45 -15.34
N SER A 130 -11.27 -19.84 -14.70
CA SER A 130 -10.39 -18.88 -15.35
C SER A 130 -9.55 -19.55 -16.45
N PRO A 131 -9.47 -18.98 -17.66
CA PRO A 131 -8.69 -19.52 -18.75
C PRO A 131 -7.17 -19.41 -18.54
N ARG A 132 -6.74 -18.65 -17.53
CA ARG A 132 -5.34 -18.41 -17.17
C ARG A 132 -5.15 -18.57 -15.66
N PRO A 133 -3.93 -18.85 -15.17
CA PRO A 133 -3.62 -18.86 -13.74
C PRO A 133 -4.09 -17.58 -13.04
N LEU A 134 -4.87 -17.72 -11.96
CA LEU A 134 -5.48 -16.61 -11.23
C LEU A 134 -4.50 -16.03 -10.20
N VAL A 135 -4.24 -14.72 -10.29
CA VAL A 135 -3.42 -13.95 -9.34
C VAL A 135 -4.29 -12.88 -8.69
N ILE A 136 -4.35 -12.87 -7.36
CA ILE A 136 -5.19 -11.94 -6.60
C ILE A 136 -4.32 -11.09 -5.67
N PHE A 137 -4.48 -9.77 -5.75
CA PHE A 137 -3.93 -8.82 -4.78
C PHE A 137 -5.07 -8.29 -3.93
N ILE A 138 -5.03 -8.54 -2.61
CA ILE A 138 -6.06 -8.11 -1.65
C ILE A 138 -5.53 -6.92 -0.88
N ASP A 139 -6.07 -5.73 -1.18
CA ASP A 139 -5.68 -4.48 -0.56
C ASP A 139 -6.48 -4.19 0.73
N GLU A 140 -5.91 -3.35 1.59
CA GLU A 140 -6.49 -2.88 2.86
C GLU A 140 -6.85 -4.03 3.81
N ILE A 141 -6.02 -5.11 3.85
CA ILE A 141 -6.28 -6.24 4.76
C ILE A 141 -6.28 -5.82 6.23
N ASP A 142 -5.55 -4.79 6.58
CA ASP A 142 -5.43 -4.20 7.91
C ASP A 142 -6.63 -3.32 8.32
N SER A 143 -7.57 -3.06 7.42
CA SER A 143 -8.85 -2.44 7.76
C SER A 143 -9.77 -3.41 8.50
N LEU A 144 -9.61 -4.71 8.24
CA LEU A 144 -10.41 -5.74 8.89
C LEU A 144 -9.96 -6.01 10.32
N GLN A 145 -10.90 -6.31 11.18
CA GLN A 145 -10.68 -6.58 12.60
C GLN A 145 -11.41 -7.87 13.03
N ASP A 146 -11.03 -8.37 14.18
CA ASP A 146 -11.71 -9.41 14.96
C ASP A 146 -12.12 -10.65 14.13
N GLN A 147 -13.36 -11.08 14.25
CA GLN A 147 -13.85 -12.31 13.63
C GLN A 147 -13.81 -12.28 12.11
N THR A 148 -14.06 -11.12 11.52
CA THR A 148 -14.02 -10.95 10.05
C THR A 148 -12.62 -11.15 9.50
N LEU A 149 -11.60 -10.54 10.09
CA LEU A 149 -10.20 -10.75 9.69
C LEU A 149 -9.81 -12.22 9.82
N ILE A 150 -10.13 -12.83 10.98
CA ILE A 150 -9.80 -14.23 11.26
C ILE A 150 -10.48 -15.18 10.26
N SER A 151 -11.77 -14.97 9.97
CA SER A 151 -12.53 -15.77 9.01
C SER A 151 -11.88 -15.72 7.63
N ILE A 152 -11.62 -14.53 7.09
CA ILE A 152 -11.02 -14.37 5.77
C ILE A 152 -9.64 -15.01 5.69
N LEU A 153 -8.76 -14.75 6.66
CA LEU A 153 -7.42 -15.36 6.66
C LEU A 153 -7.45 -16.89 6.75
N ARG A 154 -8.39 -17.45 7.51
CA ARG A 154 -8.60 -18.91 7.58
C ARG A 154 -9.10 -19.48 6.26
N GLN A 155 -10.02 -18.83 5.57
CA GLN A 155 -10.51 -19.25 4.25
C GLN A 155 -9.38 -19.26 3.22
N LEU A 156 -8.53 -18.23 3.19
CA LEU A 156 -7.36 -18.18 2.31
C LEU A 156 -6.37 -19.30 2.62
N ARG A 157 -6.15 -19.60 3.90
CA ARG A 157 -5.28 -20.68 4.34
C ARG A 157 -5.83 -22.05 3.96
N ASP A 158 -7.13 -22.28 4.13
CA ASP A 158 -7.79 -23.55 3.77
C ASP A 158 -7.70 -23.82 2.26
N GLY A 159 -7.82 -22.78 1.44
CA GLY A 159 -7.69 -22.88 0.00
C GLY A 159 -6.26 -23.16 -0.49
N TYR A 160 -5.24 -22.78 0.25
CA TYR A 160 -3.83 -22.85 -0.15
C TYR A 160 -3.36 -24.20 -0.71
N PRO A 161 -3.68 -25.37 -0.12
CA PRO A 161 -3.26 -26.66 -0.66
C PRO A 161 -3.91 -27.04 -2.00
N ARG A 162 -5.03 -26.40 -2.38
CA ARG A 162 -5.77 -26.69 -3.62
C ARG A 162 -5.24 -25.95 -4.86
N ARG A 163 -4.19 -25.12 -4.69
CA ARG A 163 -3.56 -24.41 -5.83
C ARG A 163 -2.89 -25.36 -6.80
N PRO A 164 -2.70 -24.99 -8.04
CA PRO A 164 -3.30 -23.83 -8.72
C PRO A 164 -4.68 -24.10 -9.32
N GLN A 165 -5.13 -25.36 -9.39
CA GLN A 165 -6.34 -25.74 -10.13
C GLN A 165 -7.64 -25.43 -9.37
N GLY A 166 -7.60 -25.41 -8.04
CA GLY A 166 -8.77 -25.21 -7.19
C GLY A 166 -8.71 -23.99 -6.28
N PHE A 167 -7.70 -23.13 -6.46
CA PHE A 167 -7.54 -21.87 -5.70
C PHE A 167 -6.53 -20.95 -6.41
N PRO A 168 -6.49 -19.64 -6.12
CA PRO A 168 -5.59 -18.72 -6.80
C PRO A 168 -4.14 -19.21 -6.87
N TYR A 169 -3.56 -19.10 -8.06
CA TYR A 169 -2.18 -19.47 -8.36
C TYR A 169 -1.18 -18.77 -7.46
N SER A 170 -1.37 -17.45 -7.29
CA SER A 170 -0.62 -16.62 -6.36
C SER A 170 -1.54 -15.59 -5.70
N LEU A 171 -1.18 -15.15 -4.48
CA LEU A 171 -1.96 -14.18 -3.73
C LEU A 171 -1.04 -13.26 -2.93
N GLY A 172 -1.28 -11.93 -3.06
CA GLY A 172 -0.63 -10.90 -2.28
C GLY A 172 -1.62 -10.23 -1.32
N LEU A 173 -1.31 -10.22 -0.02
CA LEU A 173 -2.01 -9.39 0.96
C LEU A 173 -1.29 -8.06 1.10
N ILE A 174 -2.04 -6.96 1.06
CA ILE A 174 -1.50 -5.60 1.09
C ILE A 174 -2.09 -4.87 2.30
N GLY A 175 -1.22 -4.22 3.08
CA GLY A 175 -1.64 -3.48 4.26
C GLY A 175 -0.57 -2.51 4.76
N MET A 176 -0.79 -1.92 5.93
CA MET A 176 0.21 -1.08 6.59
C MET A 176 1.24 -1.89 7.36
N ARG A 177 0.88 -3.08 7.84
CA ARG A 177 1.71 -3.94 8.69
C ARG A 177 1.78 -5.37 8.17
N ASP A 178 2.77 -6.11 8.65
CA ASP A 178 2.80 -7.55 8.45
C ASP A 178 1.59 -8.22 9.14
N VAL A 179 0.98 -9.19 8.47
CA VAL A 179 -0.18 -9.95 8.99
C VAL A 179 0.11 -10.62 10.34
N ARG A 180 1.39 -10.81 10.69
CA ARG A 180 1.79 -11.31 12.02
C ARG A 180 1.46 -10.35 13.16
N ASP A 181 1.46 -9.06 12.87
CA ASP A 181 1.30 -8.01 13.87
C ASP A 181 -0.17 -7.72 14.20
N TYR A 182 -1.10 -8.32 13.45
CA TYR A 182 -2.55 -8.22 13.73
C TYR A 182 -3.00 -9.00 14.96
N LYS A 183 -2.12 -9.75 15.61
CA LYS A 183 -2.42 -10.46 16.86
C LYS A 183 -2.85 -9.56 18.02
N VAL A 184 -2.44 -8.30 17.99
CA VAL A 184 -2.62 -7.36 19.11
C VAL A 184 -3.98 -6.64 19.05
N ALA A 185 -4.60 -6.55 17.88
CA ALA A 185 -5.86 -5.82 17.71
C ALA A 185 -7.12 -6.63 18.12
N SER A 186 -7.03 -7.96 18.14
CA SER A 186 -8.18 -8.81 18.48
C SER A 186 -8.32 -9.04 20.00
N GLY A 187 -8.54 -7.97 20.76
CA GLY A 187 -9.10 -7.98 22.10
C GLY A 187 -8.78 -9.13 23.06
N GLY A 188 -7.48 -9.45 23.20
CA GLY A 188 -7.02 -10.10 24.45
C GLY A 188 -7.51 -11.52 24.78
N SER A 189 -7.92 -12.34 23.83
CA SER A 189 -8.08 -13.76 24.09
C SER A 189 -6.72 -14.45 24.05
N GLU A 190 -6.17 -14.81 25.20
CA GLU A 190 -4.89 -15.55 25.33
C GLU A 190 -4.83 -16.84 24.49
N ARG A 191 -5.97 -17.38 24.08
CA ARG A 191 -6.07 -18.58 23.23
C ARG A 191 -5.80 -18.37 21.74
N LEU A 192 -5.79 -17.12 21.25
CA LEU A 192 -5.45 -16.77 19.88
C LEU A 192 -3.93 -16.51 19.68
N ASN A 193 -3.16 -16.54 20.76
CA ASN A 193 -1.74 -16.17 20.79
C ASN A 193 -0.76 -17.19 20.19
N THR A 194 -1.19 -18.32 19.66
CA THR A 194 -0.24 -19.40 19.36
C THR A 194 0.13 -19.59 17.90
N ALA A 195 -0.59 -19.05 16.93
CA ALA A 195 -0.18 -19.07 15.52
C ALA A 195 -0.92 -18.02 14.71
N SER A 196 -0.19 -17.31 13.82
CA SER A 196 -0.83 -16.45 12.82
C SER A 196 -1.84 -17.26 12.01
N PRO A 197 -3.09 -16.78 11.82
CA PRO A 197 -4.07 -17.45 10.97
C PRO A 197 -3.60 -17.57 9.52
N PHE A 198 -2.59 -16.80 9.12
CA PHE A 198 -2.00 -16.77 7.78
C PHE A 198 -0.51 -17.15 7.80
N ASN A 199 -0.19 -18.40 8.16
CA ASN A 199 1.19 -18.91 8.20
C ASN A 199 1.66 -19.49 6.85
N ILE A 200 0.95 -19.25 5.77
CA ILE A 200 1.22 -19.78 4.41
C ILE A 200 1.99 -18.79 3.53
N LYS A 201 2.32 -17.59 4.03
CA LYS A 201 3.16 -16.64 3.30
C LYS A 201 4.61 -17.09 3.29
N VAL A 202 5.23 -16.98 2.11
CA VAL A 202 6.66 -17.26 1.95
C VAL A 202 7.50 -16.07 2.39
N ARG A 203 7.05 -14.84 2.10
CA ARG A 203 7.81 -13.62 2.36
C ARG A 203 6.92 -12.41 2.62
N SER A 204 7.43 -11.49 3.43
CA SER A 204 6.90 -10.12 3.57
C SER A 204 7.86 -9.13 2.93
N PHE A 205 7.30 -8.13 2.26
CA PHE A 205 8.02 -7.05 1.61
C PHE A 205 7.57 -5.72 2.16
N THR A 206 8.53 -4.86 2.43
CA THR A 206 8.26 -3.45 2.71
C THR A 206 8.47 -2.65 1.44
N LEU A 207 7.44 -1.94 0.99
CA LEU A 207 7.60 -0.98 -0.09
C LEU A 207 8.25 0.28 0.47
N GLY A 208 9.52 0.50 0.12
CA GLY A 208 10.30 1.64 0.61
C GLY A 208 9.92 2.98 -0.03
N ASN A 209 10.49 4.06 0.49
CA ASN A 209 10.42 5.39 -0.09
C ASN A 209 11.16 5.47 -1.45
N PHE A 210 11.02 6.58 -2.16
CA PHE A 210 11.83 6.89 -3.33
C PHE A 210 13.29 7.11 -2.92
N SER A 211 14.21 6.63 -3.74
CA SER A 211 15.62 7.02 -3.65
C SER A 211 15.80 8.47 -4.11
N PHE A 212 16.97 9.04 -3.84
CA PHE A 212 17.31 10.37 -4.38
C PHE A 212 17.21 10.42 -5.91
N GLU A 213 17.68 9.38 -6.58
CA GLU A 213 17.62 9.30 -8.04
C GLU A 213 16.16 9.18 -8.54
N ASP A 214 15.29 8.51 -7.80
CA ASP A 214 13.86 8.46 -8.11
C ASP A 214 13.22 9.85 -8.03
N VAL A 215 13.50 10.62 -6.97
CA VAL A 215 12.98 11.99 -6.83
C VAL A 215 13.48 12.88 -7.96
N LYS A 216 14.77 12.81 -8.28
CA LYS A 216 15.37 13.55 -9.40
C LYS A 216 14.70 13.18 -10.72
N ASN A 217 14.54 11.89 -11.02
CA ASN A 217 13.87 11.43 -12.24
C ASN A 217 12.40 11.84 -12.31
N LEU A 218 11.69 11.85 -11.19
CA LEU A 218 10.32 12.32 -11.12
C LEU A 218 10.20 13.81 -11.45
N TYR A 219 11.06 14.66 -10.88
CA TYR A 219 11.07 16.10 -11.12
C TYR A 219 11.59 16.44 -12.53
N GLN A 220 12.51 15.64 -13.04
CA GLN A 220 13.01 15.78 -14.40
C GLN A 220 11.89 15.64 -15.46
N GLN A 221 10.87 14.78 -15.21
CA GLN A 221 9.71 14.67 -16.13
C GLN A 221 8.95 16.01 -16.26
N HIS A 222 8.85 16.79 -15.18
CA HIS A 222 8.27 18.14 -15.25
C HIS A 222 9.13 19.06 -16.09
N THR A 223 10.44 19.07 -15.85
CA THR A 223 11.39 19.88 -16.60
C THR A 223 11.34 19.57 -18.11
N GLU A 224 11.31 18.29 -18.47
CA GLU A 224 11.24 17.84 -19.87
C GLU A 224 9.94 18.25 -20.56
N LEU A 225 8.83 18.23 -19.82
CA LEU A 225 7.52 18.56 -20.39
C LEU A 225 7.25 20.06 -20.48
N THR A 226 7.71 20.84 -19.50
CA THR A 226 7.35 22.27 -19.34
C THR A 226 8.50 23.23 -19.65
N GLY A 227 9.74 22.77 -19.62
CA GLY A 227 10.95 23.60 -19.65
C GLY A 227 11.34 24.20 -18.29
N GLN A 228 10.47 24.14 -17.27
CA GLN A 228 10.76 24.68 -15.93
C GLN A 228 11.74 23.77 -15.19
N THR A 229 12.85 24.29 -14.77
CA THR A 229 13.93 23.51 -14.16
C THR A 229 13.82 23.52 -12.64
N PHE A 230 13.81 22.34 -12.04
CA PHE A 230 14.18 22.19 -10.62
C PHE A 230 15.69 22.28 -10.50
N LEU A 231 16.21 23.26 -9.79
CA LEU A 231 17.64 23.37 -9.54
C LEU A 231 18.14 22.15 -8.72
N PRO A 232 19.37 21.68 -8.94
CA PRO A 232 19.89 20.52 -8.21
C PRO A 232 19.72 20.62 -6.69
N GLU A 233 20.02 21.79 -6.13
CA GLU A 233 19.90 22.06 -4.69
C GLU A 233 18.43 22.02 -4.21
N ALA A 234 17.46 22.34 -5.08
CA ALA A 234 16.04 22.24 -4.76
C ALA A 234 15.59 20.76 -4.71
N VAL A 235 16.14 19.91 -5.60
CA VAL A 235 15.90 18.46 -5.57
C VAL A 235 16.49 17.84 -4.31
N GLU A 236 17.72 18.21 -3.95
CA GLU A 236 18.40 17.79 -2.72
C GLU A 236 17.59 18.19 -1.48
N GLN A 237 17.11 19.44 -1.43
CA GLN A 237 16.29 19.94 -0.33
C GLN A 237 14.96 19.20 -0.23
N ALA A 238 14.29 18.94 -1.35
CA ALA A 238 13.04 18.18 -1.36
C ALA A 238 13.26 16.75 -0.83
N PHE A 239 14.33 16.09 -1.26
CA PHE A 239 14.69 14.77 -0.76
C PHE A 239 15.02 14.80 0.74
N TYR A 240 15.83 15.75 1.18
CA TYR A 240 16.17 15.92 2.60
C TYR A 240 14.93 16.08 3.49
N LEU A 241 13.97 16.90 3.08
CA LEU A 241 12.74 17.16 3.84
C LEU A 241 11.76 16.01 3.86
N THR A 242 11.78 15.15 2.84
CA THR A 242 10.78 14.08 2.65
C THR A 242 11.32 12.69 2.91
N ASP A 243 12.65 12.52 2.99
CA ASP A 243 13.31 11.21 2.96
C ASP A 243 12.78 10.34 1.79
N GLY A 244 12.39 10.99 0.69
CA GLY A 244 11.82 10.33 -0.48
C GLY A 244 10.41 9.77 -0.30
N GLN A 245 9.66 10.13 0.77
CA GLN A 245 8.29 9.67 0.96
C GLN A 245 7.42 10.14 -0.22
N PRO A 246 6.82 9.21 -1.00
CA PRO A 246 6.24 9.52 -2.31
C PRO A 246 5.18 10.62 -2.29
N TRP A 247 4.30 10.62 -1.30
CA TRP A 247 3.26 11.65 -1.21
C TRP A 247 3.86 13.03 -0.90
N LEU A 248 4.82 13.10 0.04
CA LEU A 248 5.47 14.37 0.40
C LEU A 248 6.27 14.93 -0.77
N VAL A 249 6.98 14.07 -1.52
CA VAL A 249 7.70 14.45 -2.73
C VAL A 249 6.75 15.08 -3.75
N ASN A 250 5.61 14.43 -4.00
CA ASN A 250 4.61 14.96 -4.93
C ASN A 250 3.94 16.23 -4.38
N ALA A 251 3.64 16.30 -3.09
CA ALA A 251 2.98 17.45 -2.47
C ALA A 251 3.84 18.72 -2.54
N LEU A 252 5.16 18.61 -2.24
CA LEU A 252 6.08 19.72 -2.40
C LEU A 252 6.14 20.21 -3.85
N ALA A 253 6.32 19.28 -4.79
CA ALA A 253 6.40 19.64 -6.20
C ALA A 253 5.09 20.27 -6.71
N LYS A 254 3.94 19.71 -6.32
CA LYS A 254 2.63 20.27 -6.67
C LYS A 254 2.46 21.69 -6.16
N GLU A 255 2.75 21.92 -4.87
CA GLU A 255 2.63 23.25 -4.25
C GLU A 255 3.50 24.27 -4.97
N VAL A 256 4.74 23.88 -5.32
CA VAL A 256 5.64 24.79 -6.03
C VAL A 256 5.15 25.05 -7.45
N THR A 257 4.84 24.01 -8.23
CA THR A 257 4.56 24.19 -9.66
C THR A 257 3.17 24.74 -9.96
N GLU A 258 2.18 24.51 -9.09
CA GLU A 258 0.82 24.98 -9.30
C GLU A 258 0.49 26.29 -8.60
N TYR A 259 1.23 26.66 -7.52
CA TYR A 259 0.86 27.81 -6.69
C TYR A 259 1.98 28.81 -6.44
N LEU A 260 3.26 28.41 -6.28
CA LEU A 260 4.34 29.31 -5.90
C LEU A 260 5.15 29.80 -7.11
N ALA A 261 5.50 28.94 -8.03
CA ALA A 261 6.33 29.22 -9.20
C ALA A 261 5.60 28.82 -10.49
N THR A 262 4.48 29.47 -10.75
CA THR A 262 3.59 29.16 -11.90
C THR A 262 4.15 29.62 -13.25
N ASP A 263 5.12 30.57 -13.27
CA ASP A 263 5.82 30.94 -14.49
C ASP A 263 6.94 29.93 -14.79
N VAL A 264 6.76 29.17 -15.84
CA VAL A 264 7.71 28.10 -16.24
C VAL A 264 9.11 28.62 -16.61
N ASN A 265 9.28 29.93 -16.85
CA ASN A 265 10.58 30.53 -17.11
C ASN A 265 11.39 30.76 -15.83
N ILE A 266 10.77 30.67 -14.66
CA ILE A 266 11.42 30.85 -13.37
C ILE A 266 11.84 29.49 -12.83
N PRO A 267 13.15 29.28 -12.57
CA PRO A 267 13.60 27.99 -12.01
C PRO A 267 13.11 27.82 -10.58
N ILE A 268 12.86 26.55 -10.23
CA ILE A 268 12.45 26.17 -8.88
C ILE A 268 13.70 26.07 -7.99
N THR A 269 13.72 26.86 -6.95
CA THR A 269 14.84 27.05 -6.02
C THR A 269 14.60 26.36 -4.67
N VAL A 270 15.63 26.30 -3.82
CA VAL A 270 15.52 25.85 -2.42
C VAL A 270 14.47 26.66 -1.64
N ASP A 271 14.38 27.97 -1.88
CA ASP A 271 13.41 28.83 -1.20
C ASP A 271 11.97 28.46 -1.57
N CYS A 272 11.70 28.11 -2.84
CA CYS A 272 10.38 27.61 -3.25
C CYS A 272 10.00 26.33 -2.50
N ILE A 273 10.93 25.40 -2.37
CA ILE A 273 10.72 24.13 -1.63
C ILE A 273 10.47 24.41 -0.13
N ASN A 274 11.24 25.30 0.49
CA ASN A 274 11.04 25.65 1.89
C ASN A 274 9.72 26.38 2.13
N GLN A 275 9.28 27.25 1.23
CA GLN A 275 7.97 27.89 1.30
C GLN A 275 6.84 26.86 1.16
N ALA A 276 6.94 25.94 0.19
CA ALA A 276 5.98 24.86 0.03
C ALA A 276 5.87 24.00 1.30
N LYS A 277 6.99 23.65 1.93
CA LYS A 277 7.01 22.92 3.20
C LYS A 277 6.20 23.66 4.28
N GLU A 278 6.42 24.96 4.48
CA GLU A 278 5.69 25.71 5.51
C GLU A 278 4.18 25.76 5.22
N ILE A 279 3.79 25.91 3.95
CA ILE A 279 2.37 25.90 3.55
C ILE A 279 1.74 24.55 3.84
N LEU A 280 2.41 23.43 3.47
CA LEU A 280 1.89 22.08 3.73
C LEU A 280 1.72 21.81 5.22
N ILE A 281 2.67 22.24 6.06
CA ILE A 281 2.58 22.10 7.53
C ILE A 281 1.39 22.90 8.07
N GLN A 282 1.22 24.16 7.63
CA GLN A 282 0.13 25.02 8.12
C GLN A 282 -1.25 24.52 7.66
N ARG A 283 -1.34 23.97 6.45
CA ARG A 283 -2.59 23.47 5.88
C ARG A 283 -3.04 22.15 6.49
N GLN A 284 -2.16 21.44 7.19
CA GLN A 284 -2.44 20.13 7.79
C GLN A 284 -3.10 19.16 6.83
N ASP A 285 -2.50 18.99 5.64
CA ASP A 285 -3.04 18.07 4.63
C ASP A 285 -3.24 16.67 5.20
N THR A 286 -4.20 15.92 4.67
CA THR A 286 -4.72 14.63 5.16
C THR A 286 -3.64 13.64 5.62
N HIS A 287 -2.47 13.64 4.95
CA HIS A 287 -1.35 12.78 5.36
C HIS A 287 -0.75 13.23 6.69
N LEU A 288 -0.46 14.53 6.83
CA LEU A 288 0.13 15.10 8.04
C LEU A 288 -0.83 15.03 9.21
N ASP A 289 -2.13 15.24 8.96
CA ASP A 289 -3.18 15.12 9.97
C ASP A 289 -3.30 13.67 10.50
N SER A 290 -3.29 12.69 9.59
CA SER A 290 -3.27 11.26 9.96
C SER A 290 -2.03 10.87 10.79
N LEU A 291 -0.86 11.43 10.48
CA LEU A 291 0.36 11.20 11.29
C LEU A 291 0.27 11.90 12.64
N ALA A 292 -0.24 13.14 12.68
CA ALA A 292 -0.43 13.91 13.91
C ALA A 292 -1.39 13.19 14.89
N GLU A 293 -2.43 12.52 14.38
CA GLU A 293 -3.32 11.70 15.19
C GLU A 293 -2.58 10.52 15.82
N ARG A 294 -1.72 9.82 15.06
CA ARG A 294 -0.88 8.73 15.59
C ARG A 294 0.10 9.18 16.65
N LEU A 295 0.64 10.39 16.52
CA LEU A 295 1.52 10.97 17.54
C LEU A 295 0.81 11.21 18.90
N ARG A 296 -0.53 11.16 18.96
CA ARG A 296 -1.29 11.23 20.21
C ARG A 296 -1.38 9.91 20.97
N GLU A 297 -1.10 8.79 20.31
CA GLU A 297 -1.10 7.47 20.96
C GLU A 297 0.02 7.40 22.01
N GLU A 298 -0.30 6.92 23.24
CA GLU A 298 0.67 6.89 24.35
C GLU A 298 1.91 6.05 24.04
N ARG A 299 1.76 4.91 23.34
CA ARG A 299 2.89 4.06 22.91
C ARG A 299 3.80 4.76 21.90
N VAL A 300 3.24 5.64 21.06
CA VAL A 300 3.99 6.44 20.07
C VAL A 300 4.73 7.57 20.78
N LYS A 301 4.06 8.27 21.69
CA LYS A 301 4.65 9.34 22.50
C LYS A 301 5.84 8.84 23.33
N ALA A 302 5.69 7.66 23.95
CA ALA A 302 6.72 7.06 24.79
C ALA A 302 8.07 6.87 24.08
N ILE A 303 8.05 6.77 22.74
CA ILE A 303 9.24 6.61 21.90
C ILE A 303 9.65 7.95 21.25
N ILE A 304 8.69 8.66 20.65
CA ILE A 304 9.00 9.87 19.88
C ILE A 304 9.46 11.01 20.76
N GLN A 305 8.89 11.20 21.96
CA GLN A 305 9.28 12.31 22.84
C GLN A 305 10.74 12.24 23.31
N PRO A 306 11.27 11.11 23.80
CA PRO A 306 12.70 10.97 24.09
C PRO A 306 13.60 11.24 22.88
N ILE A 307 13.25 10.71 21.70
CA ILE A 307 14.03 10.94 20.46
C ILE A 307 14.11 12.44 20.14
N LEU A 308 12.97 13.15 20.14
CA LEU A 308 12.93 14.59 19.88
C LEU A 308 13.67 15.41 20.96
N ALA A 309 13.72 14.91 22.18
CA ALA A 309 14.47 15.54 23.28
C ALA A 309 15.96 15.21 23.27
N GLY A 310 16.45 14.39 22.33
CA GLY A 310 17.85 13.91 22.30
C GLY A 310 18.23 13.05 23.50
N GLN A 311 17.26 12.33 24.07
CA GLN A 311 17.43 11.42 25.21
C GLN A 311 17.54 9.99 24.73
N ASP A 312 18.16 9.14 25.56
CA ASP A 312 18.17 7.70 25.32
C ASP A 312 16.76 7.14 25.42
N LEU A 313 16.47 6.16 24.55
CA LEU A 313 15.20 5.46 24.59
C LEU A 313 15.08 4.64 25.89
N PRO A 314 13.93 4.73 26.58
CA PRO A 314 13.63 3.83 27.68
C PRO A 314 13.51 2.38 27.15
N ASP A 315 13.43 1.41 28.05
CA ASP A 315 13.13 0.02 27.69
C ASP A 315 11.66 -0.04 27.19
N VAL A 316 11.51 -0.13 25.87
CA VAL A 316 10.21 -0.17 25.19
C VAL A 316 10.04 -1.49 24.47
N PRO A 317 8.80 -2.03 24.37
CA PRO A 317 8.53 -3.26 23.65
C PRO A 317 8.96 -3.16 22.18
N ASN A 318 9.62 -4.20 21.68
CA ASN A 318 10.03 -4.28 20.27
C ASN A 318 8.86 -4.12 19.28
N ASP A 319 7.66 -4.52 19.67
CA ASP A 319 6.45 -4.38 18.85
C ASP A 319 6.04 -2.92 18.69
N ASP A 320 6.26 -2.08 19.70
CA ASP A 320 5.99 -0.65 19.60
C ASP A 320 7.01 0.07 18.70
N ILE A 321 8.27 -0.36 18.76
CA ILE A 321 9.32 0.13 17.83
C ILE A 321 8.95 -0.22 16.38
N ARG A 322 8.57 -1.47 16.12
CA ARG A 322 8.13 -1.90 14.78
C ARG A 322 6.91 -1.10 14.33
N TYR A 323 5.98 -0.86 15.23
CA TYR A 323 4.81 -0.06 14.94
C TYR A 323 5.15 1.34 14.40
N LEU A 324 6.13 2.03 15.02
CA LEU A 324 6.59 3.32 14.54
C LEU A 324 7.29 3.24 13.17
N LEU A 325 8.08 2.20 12.97
CA LEU A 325 8.74 1.95 11.68
C LEU A 325 7.69 1.69 10.57
N ASP A 326 6.67 0.88 10.85
CA ASP A 326 5.58 0.59 9.90
C ASP A 326 4.70 1.81 9.62
N LEU A 327 4.57 2.73 10.58
CA LEU A 327 3.91 4.02 10.37
C LEU A 327 4.78 5.01 9.57
N GLY A 328 6.06 4.75 9.40
CA GLY A 328 7.02 5.66 8.77
C GLY A 328 7.36 6.88 9.62
N LEU A 329 7.12 6.83 10.94
CA LEU A 329 7.46 7.90 11.89
C LEU A 329 8.94 7.89 12.29
N CYS A 330 9.57 6.74 12.21
CA CYS A 330 11.00 6.54 12.47
C CYS A 330 11.61 5.67 11.38
N LYS A 331 12.94 5.71 11.29
CA LYS A 331 13.73 4.78 10.48
C LYS A 331 14.89 4.25 11.31
N ASN A 332 15.37 3.06 10.98
CA ASN A 332 16.59 2.52 11.59
C ASN A 332 17.79 3.36 11.13
N GLY A 333 18.45 4.02 12.05
CA GLY A 333 19.72 4.70 11.81
C GLY A 333 20.91 3.75 11.97
N ASN A 334 22.11 4.23 11.61
CA ASN A 334 23.35 3.46 11.75
C ASN A 334 23.73 3.17 13.24
N GLN A 335 23.05 3.79 14.20
CA GLN A 335 23.28 3.66 15.64
C GLN A 335 22.02 3.26 16.43
N GLY A 336 20.97 2.83 15.76
CA GLY A 336 19.65 2.52 16.33
C GLY A 336 18.53 3.37 15.72
N LEU A 337 17.42 3.54 16.47
CA LEU A 337 16.29 4.40 16.06
C LEU A 337 16.71 5.87 16.03
#